data_dc570a93cd6a723b44038ec1af335129
#
_entry.id   dc570a93cd6a723b44038ec1af335129
#
_cell.length_a   1.000
_cell.length_b   1.000
_cell.length_c   1.000
_cell.angle_alpha   90.00
_cell.angle_beta   90.00
_cell.angle_gamma   90.00
#
_symmetry.space_group_name_H-M   'P 1'
#
loop_
_entity.id
_entity.type
_entity.pdbx_description
1 polymer ?
#
loop_
_entity_poly.entity_id
_entity_poly.type
_entity_poly.pdbx_seq_one_letter_code
_entity_poly.pdbx_strand_id
1 'polypeptide(L)'
;VLISTATVALQEQLVNKDLPALATLLPQPFKFALAKGRGRYVCKLKLDRLAGTGEAEEEADDDLFAEEEAAARAKRPRHETEARIQFYSTMAQTLSKGAWDGDRDSLDTPPEPEVWSPVAAEGASCTGKHCPAFSQCTYYDKRKELVGAQVIVANHDLLLSSLGARVLPELDNCLLVLDEAHHLPATALDQFACSMDLSRITWIERLSSRGLRIGALLEVEEIADIPKHSAQLRQTLQDLARIVMDVYGAQLKSQPSAWGPARVRVPRGELPEQLIAPLGLLAASAEGFLDALRAISKALRAEMRDKPDEAKRLSTLYAQIGMLAPRLEELHATAQLLLQDAPEGAVPAAKWFTLEVDGDFIVVKAHASPILPGTTLRNHLWSAVRGAVLTSATLTSCGHFDFFLREAGLHGDEAATTLEVPSPFNYAAQGTLIAAETRAD
;
A
#
# COMPACT_ATOMS: atom_id res chain seq x y z
N VAL A 1 -8.86 -11.06 -20.12
CA VAL A 1 -8.69 -11.93 -18.92
C VAL A 1 -7.70 -11.26 -17.97
N LEU A 2 -8.02 -11.23 -16.70
CA LEU A 2 -7.08 -10.81 -15.64
C LEU A 2 -6.76 -12.04 -14.78
N ILE A 3 -5.50 -12.43 -14.74
CA ILE A 3 -5.01 -13.52 -13.89
C ILE A 3 -4.33 -12.91 -12.68
N SER A 4 -4.78 -13.26 -11.49
CA SER A 4 -4.16 -12.82 -10.24
C SER A 4 -3.62 -14.04 -9.48
N THR A 5 -2.37 -13.96 -9.04
CA THR A 5 -1.71 -15.02 -8.25
C THR A 5 -1.12 -14.48 -6.95
N ALA A 6 -0.64 -15.35 -6.07
CA ALA A 6 -0.23 -14.92 -4.73
C ALA A 6 1.13 -14.19 -4.70
N THR A 7 2.09 -14.58 -5.52
CA THR A 7 3.48 -14.09 -5.41
C THR A 7 4.04 -13.57 -6.73
N VAL A 8 5.09 -12.73 -6.64
CA VAL A 8 5.82 -12.22 -7.82
C VAL A 8 6.46 -13.38 -8.60
N ALA A 9 7.00 -14.39 -7.92
CA ALA A 9 7.61 -15.54 -8.57
C ALA A 9 6.60 -16.33 -9.43
N LEU A 10 5.37 -16.51 -8.95
CA LEU A 10 4.29 -17.14 -9.72
C LEU A 10 3.84 -16.26 -10.90
N GLN A 11 3.81 -14.95 -10.75
CA GLN A 11 3.57 -14.03 -11.87
C GLN A 11 4.61 -14.23 -12.98
N GLU A 12 5.88 -14.29 -12.62
CA GLU A 12 6.98 -14.47 -13.56
C GLU A 12 6.93 -15.84 -14.23
N GLN A 13 6.59 -16.90 -13.50
CA GLN A 13 6.36 -18.23 -14.06
C GLN A 13 5.24 -18.20 -15.11
N LEU A 14 4.10 -17.61 -14.79
CA LEU A 14 2.97 -17.49 -15.74
C LEU A 14 3.38 -16.77 -17.02
N VAL A 15 4.08 -15.64 -16.91
CA VAL A 15 4.44 -14.80 -18.05
C VAL A 15 5.60 -15.40 -18.87
N ASN A 16 6.58 -16.02 -18.21
CA ASN A 16 7.79 -16.50 -18.89
C ASN A 16 7.68 -17.96 -19.37
N LYS A 17 6.76 -18.75 -18.80
CA LYS A 17 6.65 -20.18 -19.11
C LYS A 17 5.25 -20.61 -19.55
N ASP A 18 4.23 -20.36 -18.72
CA ASP A 18 2.93 -20.99 -18.90
C ASP A 18 2.11 -20.32 -20.02
N LEU A 19 2.05 -19.01 -20.07
CA LEU A 19 1.35 -18.26 -21.13
C LEU A 19 2.03 -18.40 -22.50
N PRO A 20 3.37 -18.35 -22.64
CA PRO A 20 4.03 -18.69 -23.89
C PRO A 20 3.72 -20.11 -24.38
N ALA A 21 3.75 -21.10 -23.47
CA ALA A 21 3.37 -22.47 -23.83
C ALA A 21 1.91 -22.57 -24.28
N LEU A 22 0.99 -21.92 -23.57
CA LEU A 22 -0.41 -21.86 -23.93
C LEU A 22 -0.63 -21.20 -25.29
N ALA A 23 0.11 -20.13 -25.60
CA ALA A 23 0.02 -19.42 -26.87
C ALA A 23 0.40 -20.30 -28.08
N THR A 24 1.26 -21.32 -27.89
CA THR A 24 1.58 -22.26 -28.94
C THR A 24 0.48 -23.30 -29.21
N LEU A 25 -0.39 -23.53 -28.21
CA LEU A 25 -1.46 -24.53 -28.29
C LEU A 25 -2.77 -23.95 -28.81
N LEU A 26 -2.97 -22.65 -28.71
CA LEU A 26 -4.20 -22.00 -29.12
C LEU A 26 -4.16 -21.58 -30.60
N PRO A 27 -5.27 -21.74 -31.35
CA PRO A 27 -5.32 -21.40 -32.76
C PRO A 27 -5.30 -19.88 -33.01
N GLN A 28 -5.63 -19.08 -32.00
CA GLN A 28 -5.64 -17.63 -32.09
C GLN A 28 -4.51 -17.04 -31.23
N PRO A 29 -3.65 -16.20 -31.81
CA PRO A 29 -2.61 -15.51 -31.04
C PRO A 29 -3.27 -14.50 -30.09
N PHE A 30 -2.72 -14.37 -28.90
CA PHE A 30 -3.12 -13.38 -27.91
C PHE A 30 -1.90 -12.68 -27.31
N LYS A 31 -2.08 -11.42 -26.90
CA LYS A 31 -1.06 -10.66 -26.22
C LYS A 31 -1.30 -10.73 -24.71
N PHE A 32 -0.23 -10.92 -23.97
CA PHE A 32 -0.26 -10.90 -22.51
C PHE A 32 0.77 -9.92 -21.98
N ALA A 33 0.53 -9.39 -20.79
CA ALA A 33 1.41 -8.44 -20.11
C ALA A 33 1.38 -8.65 -18.59
N LEU A 34 2.50 -8.31 -17.95
CA LEU A 34 2.67 -8.36 -16.51
C LEU A 34 2.38 -6.99 -15.90
N ALA A 35 1.48 -6.94 -14.94
CA ALA A 35 1.22 -5.77 -14.13
C ALA A 35 1.85 -5.93 -12.76
N LYS A 36 2.78 -5.04 -12.41
CA LYS A 36 3.37 -4.94 -11.08
C LYS A 36 2.96 -3.65 -10.40
N GLY A 37 2.93 -3.66 -9.08
CA GLY A 37 2.68 -2.47 -8.28
C GLY A 37 3.71 -1.37 -8.56
N ARG A 38 3.28 -0.11 -8.51
CA ARG A 38 4.12 1.06 -8.82
C ARG A 38 5.44 1.07 -8.04
N GLY A 39 5.42 0.69 -6.77
CA GLY A 39 6.61 0.63 -5.91
C GLY A 39 7.68 -0.39 -6.35
N ARG A 40 7.39 -1.23 -7.34
CA ARG A 40 8.39 -2.12 -7.96
C ARG A 40 9.27 -1.41 -8.98
N TYR A 41 8.86 -0.23 -9.43
CA TYR A 41 9.60 0.56 -10.43
C TYR A 41 10.33 1.72 -9.80
N VAL A 42 11.50 2.03 -10.33
CA VAL A 42 12.27 3.20 -9.91
C VAL A 42 11.62 4.48 -10.43
N CYS A 43 11.58 5.52 -9.62
CA CYS A 43 11.24 6.86 -10.06
C CYS A 43 12.51 7.59 -10.53
N LYS A 44 12.59 7.87 -11.83
CA LYS A 44 13.79 8.54 -12.40
C LYS A 44 14.10 9.86 -11.71
N LEU A 45 13.10 10.70 -11.41
CA LEU A 45 13.33 11.97 -10.70
C LEU A 45 13.96 11.78 -9.32
N LYS A 46 13.46 10.81 -8.54
CA LYS A 46 14.00 10.50 -7.22
C LYS A 46 15.43 9.94 -7.32
N LEU A 47 15.64 9.05 -8.31
CA LEU A 47 16.94 8.42 -8.54
C LEU A 47 18.00 9.45 -8.95
N ASP A 48 17.70 10.31 -9.93
CA ASP A 48 18.65 11.33 -10.43
C ASP A 48 19.05 12.31 -9.31
N ARG A 49 18.10 12.68 -8.45
CA ARG A 49 18.36 13.53 -7.29
C ARG A 49 19.33 12.87 -6.28
N LEU A 50 19.06 11.60 -5.93
CA LEU A 50 19.87 10.87 -4.95
C LEU A 50 21.23 10.41 -5.52
N ALA A 51 21.32 10.23 -6.82
CA ALA A 51 22.58 9.94 -7.52
C ALA A 51 23.50 11.19 -7.68
N GLY A 52 22.99 12.38 -7.36
CA GLY A 52 23.72 13.63 -7.60
C GLY A 52 23.90 13.99 -9.08
N THR A 53 23.14 13.36 -10.00
CA THR A 53 23.18 13.59 -11.45
C THR A 53 22.14 14.59 -11.92
N GLY A 54 21.18 14.96 -11.05
CA GLY A 54 20.24 16.05 -11.29
C GLY A 54 20.96 17.39 -11.21
N GLU A 55 20.63 18.34 -12.08
CA GLU A 55 21.08 19.71 -11.93
C GLU A 55 20.65 20.19 -10.54
N ALA A 56 21.61 20.31 -9.64
CA ALA A 56 21.42 20.87 -8.31
C ALA A 56 21.17 22.37 -8.48
N GLU A 57 19.94 22.75 -8.77
CA GLU A 57 19.53 24.13 -8.58
C GLU A 57 19.41 24.37 -7.08
N GLU A 58 19.96 25.48 -6.65
CA GLU A 58 20.17 26.00 -5.30
C GLU A 58 18.87 26.23 -4.47
N GLU A 59 17.80 25.47 -4.70
CA GLU A 59 16.58 25.46 -3.86
C GLU A 59 16.63 24.39 -2.76
N ALA A 60 17.83 24.06 -2.28
CA ALA A 60 18.06 23.00 -1.29
C ALA A 60 17.57 23.35 0.13
N ASP A 61 17.08 24.56 0.36
CA ASP A 61 16.72 25.02 1.72
C ASP A 61 15.32 24.59 2.19
N ASP A 62 14.57 23.87 1.35
CA ASP A 62 13.17 23.51 1.62
C ASP A 62 12.83 22.04 1.34
N ASP A 63 13.83 21.17 1.29
CA ASP A 63 13.64 19.75 1.01
C ASP A 63 13.18 18.99 2.27
N LEU A 64 12.00 18.39 2.19
CA LEU A 64 11.39 17.56 3.24
C LEU A 64 12.23 16.38 3.64
N PHE A 65 12.95 15.82 2.68
CA PHE A 65 13.88 14.74 2.91
C PHE A 65 15.17 15.23 3.53
N ALA A 66 15.57 16.49 3.28
CA ALA A 66 16.82 16.99 3.79
C ALA A 66 16.90 16.92 5.32
N GLU A 67 15.81 17.15 6.05
CA GLU A 67 15.81 17.04 7.51
C GLU A 67 15.67 15.60 8.02
N GLU A 68 14.74 14.79 7.46
CA GLU A 68 14.64 13.37 7.82
C GLU A 68 15.86 12.60 7.31
N GLU A 69 16.35 12.88 6.10
CA GLU A 69 17.57 12.31 5.57
C GLU A 69 18.82 12.90 6.26
N ALA A 70 18.86 14.17 6.62
CA ALA A 70 19.95 14.75 7.40
C ALA A 70 19.99 14.18 8.82
N ALA A 71 18.84 14.00 9.46
CA ALA A 71 18.76 13.32 10.75
C ALA A 71 19.11 11.83 10.64
N ALA A 72 18.71 11.15 9.56
CA ALA A 72 19.08 9.78 9.28
C ALA A 72 20.55 9.67 8.83
N ARG A 73 21.06 10.63 8.04
CA ARG A 73 22.49 10.73 7.65
C ARG A 73 23.39 11.04 8.83
N ALA A 74 22.96 11.90 9.75
CA ALA A 74 23.71 12.23 10.96
C ALA A 74 23.87 11.03 11.91
N LYS A 75 22.95 10.07 11.84
CA LYS A 75 23.00 8.79 12.59
C LYS A 75 23.76 7.67 11.88
N ARG A 76 24.16 7.85 10.60
CA ARG A 76 24.85 6.84 9.79
C ARG A 76 26.33 7.14 9.64
N PRO A 77 27.21 6.14 9.62
CA PRO A 77 28.62 6.32 9.28
C PRO A 77 28.77 6.93 7.87
N ARG A 78 29.73 7.85 7.68
CA ARG A 78 30.01 8.47 6.38
C ARG A 78 30.19 7.47 5.23
N HIS A 79 30.87 6.38 5.50
CA HIS A 79 31.10 5.29 4.55
C HIS A 79 29.77 4.65 4.01
N GLU A 80 28.75 4.48 4.85
CA GLU A 80 27.46 3.96 4.38
C GLU A 80 26.72 4.96 3.48
N THR A 81 26.87 6.24 3.76
CA THR A 81 26.27 7.31 2.95
C THR A 81 26.92 7.37 1.56
N GLU A 82 28.25 7.30 1.49
CA GLU A 82 29.00 7.27 0.23
C GLU A 82 28.68 6.02 -0.60
N ALA A 83 28.61 4.85 0.03
CA ALA A 83 28.23 3.60 -0.61
C ALA A 83 26.82 3.67 -1.23
N ARG A 84 25.85 4.31 -0.55
CA ARG A 84 24.50 4.50 -1.07
C ARG A 84 24.46 5.45 -2.26
N ILE A 85 25.18 6.58 -2.21
CA ILE A 85 25.27 7.52 -3.34
C ILE A 85 25.87 6.81 -4.54
N GLN A 86 26.95 6.05 -4.34
CA GLN A 86 27.59 5.27 -5.41
C GLN A 86 26.63 4.23 -6.00
N PHE A 87 25.84 3.56 -5.15
CA PHE A 87 24.82 2.60 -5.58
C PHE A 87 23.75 3.28 -6.46
N TYR A 88 23.18 4.41 -6.03
CA TYR A 88 22.19 5.14 -6.83
C TYR A 88 22.79 5.71 -8.13
N SER A 89 24.04 6.18 -8.10
CA SER A 89 24.74 6.63 -9.30
C SER A 89 24.92 5.49 -10.31
N THR A 90 25.28 4.29 -9.85
CA THR A 90 25.38 3.10 -10.69
C THR A 90 24.03 2.70 -11.28
N MET A 91 22.96 2.71 -10.48
CA MET A 91 21.59 2.45 -10.95
C MET A 91 21.17 3.47 -12.02
N ALA A 92 21.43 4.76 -11.79
CA ALA A 92 21.10 5.82 -12.76
C ALA A 92 21.83 5.64 -14.09
N GLN A 93 23.12 5.29 -14.05
CA GLN A 93 23.90 4.98 -15.24
C GLN A 93 23.40 3.73 -15.99
N THR A 94 23.05 2.68 -15.27
CA THR A 94 22.54 1.43 -15.86
C THR A 94 21.19 1.66 -16.53
N LEU A 95 20.31 2.43 -15.87
CA LEU A 95 19.03 2.85 -16.43
C LEU A 95 19.20 3.72 -17.67
N SER A 96 20.08 4.71 -17.63
CA SER A 96 20.31 5.63 -18.78
C SER A 96 20.91 4.94 -19.99
N LYS A 97 21.69 3.88 -19.81
CA LYS A 97 22.23 3.04 -20.87
C LYS A 97 21.23 2.01 -21.42
N GLY A 98 20.03 1.92 -20.84
CA GLY A 98 19.03 0.90 -21.21
C GLY A 98 19.42 -0.53 -20.84
N ALA A 99 20.44 -0.71 -19.98
CA ALA A 99 20.87 -2.02 -19.51
C ALA A 99 20.00 -2.57 -18.37
N TRP A 100 19.10 -1.76 -17.85
CA TRP A 100 18.09 -2.11 -16.86
C TRP A 100 16.79 -1.38 -17.17
N ASP A 101 15.65 -2.06 -17.00
CA ASP A 101 14.31 -1.54 -17.33
C ASP A 101 13.66 -0.75 -16.19
N GLY A 102 14.33 -0.63 -15.05
CA GLY A 102 13.83 0.08 -13.89
C GLY A 102 12.91 -0.73 -12.97
N ASP A 103 12.70 -2.00 -13.25
CA ASP A 103 12.00 -2.93 -12.35
C ASP A 103 12.98 -3.46 -11.29
N ARG A 104 12.60 -3.36 -10.00
CA ARG A 104 13.39 -3.88 -8.87
C ARG A 104 13.66 -5.38 -9.00
N ASP A 105 12.66 -6.12 -9.46
CA ASP A 105 12.73 -7.59 -9.49
C ASP A 105 13.56 -8.10 -10.66
N SER A 106 13.90 -7.26 -11.65
CA SER A 106 14.82 -7.59 -12.75
C SER A 106 16.29 -7.41 -12.40
N LEU A 107 16.61 -6.92 -11.19
CA LEU A 107 17.97 -6.85 -10.70
C LEU A 107 18.42 -8.22 -10.18
N ASP A 108 19.67 -8.61 -10.49
CA ASP A 108 20.27 -9.88 -10.04
C ASP A 108 20.20 -10.03 -8.50
N THR A 109 20.37 -8.90 -7.79
CA THR A 109 20.21 -8.82 -6.35
C THR A 109 19.30 -7.64 -6.04
N PRO A 110 18.00 -7.87 -5.75
CA PRO A 110 17.09 -6.81 -5.39
C PRO A 110 17.56 -6.07 -4.13
N PRO A 111 17.60 -4.73 -4.15
CA PRO A 111 18.07 -3.95 -3.01
C PRO A 111 17.13 -4.09 -1.82
N GLU A 112 17.70 -3.96 -0.61
CA GLU A 112 16.95 -3.95 0.63
C GLU A 112 15.87 -2.84 0.63
N PRO A 113 14.74 -3.04 1.33
CA PRO A 113 13.64 -2.08 1.38
C PRO A 113 14.08 -0.66 1.75
N GLU A 114 15.03 -0.51 2.67
CA GLU A 114 15.55 0.78 3.12
C GLU A 114 16.36 1.53 2.04
N VAL A 115 16.95 0.78 1.10
CA VAL A 115 17.70 1.33 -0.03
C VAL A 115 16.76 1.60 -1.21
N TRP A 116 15.74 0.77 -1.39
CA TRP A 116 14.79 0.88 -2.49
C TRP A 116 13.73 1.96 -2.28
N SER A 117 13.13 2.04 -1.09
CA SER A 117 12.02 2.95 -0.79
C SER A 117 12.26 4.41 -1.20
N PRO A 118 13.45 5.01 -0.97
CA PRO A 118 13.71 6.40 -1.36
C PRO A 118 13.64 6.66 -2.87
N VAL A 119 13.90 5.65 -3.71
CA VAL A 119 13.89 5.78 -5.18
C VAL A 119 12.66 5.16 -5.82
N ALA A 120 11.84 4.44 -5.07
CA ALA A 120 10.64 3.80 -5.57
C ALA A 120 9.62 4.82 -6.10
N ALA A 121 8.92 4.45 -7.17
CA ALA A 121 7.80 5.24 -7.65
C ALA A 121 6.58 5.10 -6.70
N GLU A 122 5.96 6.22 -6.39
CA GLU A 122 4.78 6.29 -5.52
C GLU A 122 3.61 6.99 -6.20
N GLY A 123 2.38 6.58 -5.86
CA GLY A 123 1.18 7.18 -6.40
C GLY A 123 0.96 8.61 -5.93
N ALA A 124 1.13 8.84 -4.65
CA ALA A 124 0.83 10.10 -3.99
C ALA A 124 1.73 11.26 -4.45
N SER A 125 3.03 11.00 -4.66
CA SER A 125 4.01 12.00 -5.10
C SER A 125 4.15 12.12 -6.63
N CYS A 126 3.41 11.34 -7.42
CA CYS A 126 3.55 11.28 -8.88
C CYS A 126 2.58 12.21 -9.61
N THR A 127 3.10 13.13 -10.41
CA THR A 127 2.32 14.04 -11.26
C THR A 127 1.86 13.44 -12.60
N GLY A 128 2.19 12.17 -12.85
CA GLY A 128 1.79 11.46 -14.08
C GLY A 128 2.32 12.14 -15.33
N LYS A 129 1.44 12.41 -16.29
CA LYS A 129 1.79 13.05 -17.58
C LYS A 129 2.44 14.44 -17.45
N HIS A 130 2.31 15.10 -16.31
CA HIS A 130 2.93 16.40 -16.05
C HIS A 130 4.34 16.29 -15.44
N CYS A 131 4.82 15.05 -15.21
CA CYS A 131 6.17 14.82 -14.70
C CYS A 131 7.22 15.19 -15.76
N PRO A 132 8.25 15.98 -15.44
CA PRO A 132 9.32 16.34 -16.39
C PRO A 132 10.09 15.14 -16.92
N ALA A 133 10.15 14.03 -16.16
CA ALA A 133 10.76 12.77 -16.59
C ALA A 133 9.75 11.77 -17.18
N PHE A 134 8.53 12.19 -17.58
CA PHE A 134 7.47 11.28 -18.04
C PHE A 134 7.87 10.46 -19.27
N SER A 135 8.61 11.05 -20.21
CA SER A 135 9.11 10.34 -21.40
C SER A 135 10.10 9.22 -21.12
N GLN A 136 10.72 9.23 -19.94
CA GLN A 136 11.70 8.24 -19.48
C GLN A 136 11.19 7.48 -18.22
N CYS A 137 9.88 7.50 -17.98
CA CYS A 137 9.29 6.90 -16.80
C CYS A 137 9.13 5.38 -16.96
N THR A 138 9.90 4.62 -16.22
CA THR A 138 9.90 3.15 -16.24
C THR A 138 8.52 2.55 -15.96
N TYR A 139 7.82 3.10 -14.95
CA TYR A 139 6.47 2.64 -14.60
C TYR A 139 5.45 2.88 -15.74
N TYR A 140 5.43 4.09 -16.34
CA TYR A 140 4.46 4.37 -17.41
C TYR A 140 4.81 3.67 -18.70
N ASP A 141 6.07 3.38 -18.98
CA ASP A 141 6.46 2.58 -20.13
C ASP A 141 5.96 1.14 -20.00
N LYS A 142 6.12 0.53 -18.83
CA LYS A 142 5.54 -0.80 -18.57
C LYS A 142 4.01 -0.82 -18.60
N ARG A 143 3.37 0.25 -18.16
CA ARG A 143 1.91 0.37 -18.28
C ARG A 143 1.40 0.43 -19.70
N LYS A 144 2.17 0.95 -20.65
CA LYS A 144 1.79 0.93 -22.07
C LYS A 144 1.64 -0.49 -22.61
N GLU A 145 2.41 -1.43 -22.08
CA GLU A 145 2.33 -2.86 -22.45
C GLU A 145 0.98 -3.48 -22.09
N LEU A 146 0.31 -2.96 -21.04
CA LEU A 146 -1.03 -3.42 -20.65
C LEU A 146 -2.11 -3.00 -21.64
N VAL A 147 -1.86 -1.94 -22.41
CA VAL A 147 -2.80 -1.44 -23.41
C VAL A 147 -2.83 -2.40 -24.61
N GLY A 148 -3.99 -3.00 -24.85
CA GLY A 148 -4.16 -3.98 -25.92
C GLY A 148 -3.75 -5.41 -25.56
N ALA A 149 -3.33 -5.69 -24.34
CA ALA A 149 -3.17 -7.04 -23.85
C ALA A 149 -4.53 -7.70 -23.60
N GLN A 150 -4.72 -8.92 -24.10
CA GLN A 150 -5.92 -9.72 -23.86
C GLN A 150 -5.84 -10.47 -22.53
N VAL A 151 -4.62 -10.76 -22.06
CA VAL A 151 -4.35 -11.38 -20.75
C VAL A 151 -3.41 -10.47 -19.97
N ILE A 152 -3.82 -10.09 -18.78
CA ILE A 152 -2.98 -9.33 -17.83
C ILE A 152 -2.75 -10.22 -16.62
N VAL A 153 -1.49 -10.31 -16.21
CA VAL A 153 -1.09 -11.04 -14.99
C VAL A 153 -0.78 -10.02 -13.90
N ALA A 154 -1.33 -10.22 -12.70
CA ALA A 154 -1.13 -9.38 -11.53
C ALA A 154 -0.95 -10.27 -10.27
N ASN A 155 -0.63 -9.70 -9.12
CA ASN A 155 -0.77 -10.39 -7.85
C ASN A 155 -2.04 -9.93 -7.10
N HIS A 156 -2.42 -10.67 -6.05
CA HIS A 156 -3.61 -10.36 -5.26
C HIS A 156 -3.53 -8.98 -4.60
N ASP A 157 -2.34 -8.57 -4.14
CA ASP A 157 -2.14 -7.23 -3.56
C ASP A 157 -2.45 -6.12 -4.57
N LEU A 158 -1.93 -6.24 -5.80
CA LEU A 158 -2.19 -5.25 -6.84
C LEU A 158 -3.65 -5.27 -7.28
N LEU A 159 -4.27 -6.44 -7.38
CA LEU A 159 -5.69 -6.57 -7.67
C LEU A 159 -6.53 -5.81 -6.65
N LEU A 160 -6.33 -6.09 -5.35
CA LEU A 160 -7.11 -5.50 -4.27
C LEU A 160 -6.82 -4.00 -4.09
N SER A 161 -5.55 -3.59 -4.15
CA SER A 161 -5.17 -2.17 -4.06
C SER A 161 -5.62 -1.35 -5.28
N SER A 162 -5.94 -1.99 -6.40
CA SER A 162 -6.47 -1.33 -7.60
C SER A 162 -7.99 -1.10 -7.56
N LEU A 163 -8.69 -1.72 -6.62
CA LEU A 163 -10.11 -1.49 -6.42
C LEU A 163 -10.34 -0.02 -6.06
N GLY A 164 -11.02 0.70 -6.95
CA GLY A 164 -11.20 2.17 -6.82
C GLY A 164 -10.08 3.05 -7.35
N ALA A 165 -8.91 2.52 -7.72
CA ALA A 165 -7.73 3.29 -8.16
C ALA A 165 -7.37 3.07 -9.62
N ARG A 166 -8.18 2.74 -10.54
CA ARG A 166 -7.95 2.60 -12.02
C ARG A 166 -6.51 2.22 -12.44
N VAL A 167 -5.87 1.36 -11.64
CA VAL A 167 -4.52 0.85 -11.92
C VAL A 167 -4.57 -0.31 -12.90
N LEU A 168 -5.55 -1.18 -12.77
CA LEU A 168 -5.88 -2.26 -13.68
C LEU A 168 -7.11 -1.89 -14.54
N PRO A 169 -7.41 -2.64 -15.62
CA PRO A 169 -8.65 -2.48 -16.37
C PRO A 169 -9.89 -2.63 -15.48
N GLU A 170 -11.00 -2.03 -15.90
CA GLU A 170 -12.28 -2.17 -15.21
C GLU A 170 -12.72 -3.64 -15.20
N LEU A 171 -13.04 -4.15 -14.01
CA LEU A 171 -13.28 -5.58 -13.78
C LEU A 171 -14.59 -6.09 -14.40
N ASP A 172 -15.56 -5.19 -14.64
CA ASP A 172 -16.83 -5.48 -15.30
C ASP A 172 -16.65 -5.99 -16.74
N ASN A 173 -15.54 -5.64 -17.38
CA ASN A 173 -15.15 -6.08 -18.71
C ASN A 173 -14.15 -7.25 -18.70
N CYS A 174 -13.80 -7.78 -17.53
CA CYS A 174 -12.78 -8.81 -17.38
C CYS A 174 -13.38 -10.13 -16.89
N LEU A 175 -12.82 -11.24 -17.37
CA LEU A 175 -12.89 -12.51 -16.70
C LEU A 175 -11.70 -12.58 -15.72
N LEU A 176 -11.97 -12.75 -14.44
CA LEU A 176 -10.96 -12.82 -13.39
C LEU A 176 -10.58 -14.28 -13.12
N VAL A 177 -9.31 -14.59 -13.13
CA VAL A 177 -8.77 -15.90 -12.71
C VAL A 177 -7.90 -15.66 -11.48
N LEU A 178 -8.26 -16.27 -10.37
CA LEU A 178 -7.52 -16.21 -9.11
C LEU A 178 -6.80 -17.53 -8.89
N ASP A 179 -5.52 -17.54 -9.15
CA ASP A 179 -4.65 -18.68 -8.89
C ASP A 179 -4.09 -18.59 -7.46
N GLU A 180 -3.95 -19.73 -6.80
CA GLU A 180 -3.66 -19.81 -5.36
C GLU A 180 -4.65 -18.97 -4.52
N ALA A 181 -5.91 -19.06 -4.87
CA ALA A 181 -6.99 -18.23 -4.30
C ALA A 181 -7.16 -18.38 -2.79
N HIS A 182 -6.59 -19.43 -2.19
CA HIS A 182 -6.58 -19.60 -0.72
C HIS A 182 -5.85 -18.46 0.01
N HIS A 183 -4.98 -17.71 -0.68
CA HIS A 183 -4.32 -16.51 -0.13
C HIS A 183 -5.19 -15.25 -0.17
N LEU A 184 -6.23 -15.22 -1.02
CA LEU A 184 -7.05 -14.03 -1.22
C LEU A 184 -7.65 -13.46 0.08
N PRO A 185 -8.24 -14.28 1.00
CA PRO A 185 -8.78 -13.75 2.24
C PRO A 185 -7.73 -13.08 3.14
N ALA A 186 -6.56 -13.69 3.28
CA ALA A 186 -5.47 -13.13 4.09
C ALA A 186 -4.95 -11.81 3.48
N THR A 187 -4.71 -11.79 2.17
CA THR A 187 -4.30 -10.57 1.45
C THR A 187 -5.36 -9.47 1.58
N ALA A 188 -6.65 -9.82 1.56
CA ALA A 188 -7.71 -8.84 1.76
C ALA A 188 -7.71 -8.27 3.19
N LEU A 189 -7.47 -9.09 4.20
CA LEU A 189 -7.33 -8.59 5.58
C LEU A 189 -6.17 -7.60 5.71
N ASP A 190 -5.02 -7.89 5.11
CA ASP A 190 -3.86 -7.00 5.12
C ASP A 190 -4.13 -5.69 4.38
N GLN A 191 -4.79 -5.76 3.23
CA GLN A 191 -5.12 -4.57 2.42
C GLN A 191 -6.20 -3.67 3.04
N PHE A 192 -7.12 -4.24 3.80
CA PHE A 192 -8.20 -3.50 4.45
C PHE A 192 -7.91 -3.17 5.92
N ALA A 193 -6.81 -3.68 6.47
CA ALA A 193 -6.30 -3.26 7.77
C ALA A 193 -5.74 -1.84 7.67
N CYS A 194 -5.99 -1.06 8.70
CA CYS A 194 -5.43 0.27 8.81
C CYS A 194 -4.87 0.51 10.22
N SER A 195 -3.94 1.45 10.32
CA SER A 195 -3.31 1.82 11.57
C SER A 195 -2.97 3.31 11.61
N MET A 196 -2.88 3.89 12.79
CA MET A 196 -2.41 5.26 12.97
C MET A 196 -1.47 5.35 14.17
N ASP A 197 -0.40 6.12 14.00
CA ASP A 197 0.53 6.47 15.07
C ASP A 197 -0.02 7.67 15.86
N LEU A 198 -0.28 7.47 17.14
CA LEU A 198 -0.80 8.52 18.04
C LEU A 198 0.31 9.39 18.65
N SER A 199 1.57 8.98 18.52
CA SER A 199 2.72 9.57 19.22
C SER A 199 3.54 10.49 18.32
N ARG A 200 3.73 10.13 17.05
CA ARG A 200 4.56 10.89 16.11
C ARG A 200 3.71 11.87 15.33
N ILE A 201 3.65 13.12 15.80
CA ILE A 201 2.74 14.16 15.30
C ILE A 201 3.44 15.32 14.57
N THR A 202 4.78 15.37 14.55
CA THR A 202 5.55 16.49 13.96
C THR A 202 5.32 16.67 12.46
N TRP A 203 5.02 15.59 11.74
CA TRP A 203 4.72 15.64 10.30
C TRP A 203 3.46 16.48 9.98
N ILE A 204 2.52 16.62 10.91
CA ILE A 204 1.29 17.43 10.73
C ILE A 204 1.63 18.91 10.57
N GLU A 205 2.57 19.42 11.37
CA GLU A 205 3.02 20.82 11.26
C GLU A 205 3.72 21.08 9.92
N ARG A 206 4.56 20.14 9.49
CA ARG A 206 5.23 20.23 8.19
C ARG A 206 4.22 20.22 7.05
N LEU A 207 3.23 19.32 7.08
CA LEU A 207 2.17 19.27 6.08
C LEU A 207 1.36 20.55 6.07
N SER A 208 0.99 21.09 7.26
CA SER A 208 0.28 22.35 7.44
C SER A 208 1.06 23.53 6.82
N SER A 209 2.31 23.71 7.21
CA SER A 209 3.16 24.81 6.71
C SER A 209 3.30 24.78 5.19
N ARG A 210 3.42 23.59 4.60
CA ARG A 210 3.51 23.44 3.15
C ARG A 210 2.19 23.65 2.44
N GLY A 211 1.10 23.08 2.97
CA GLY A 211 -0.22 23.30 2.45
C GLY A 211 -0.55 24.80 2.40
N LEU A 212 -0.26 25.52 3.47
CA LEU A 212 -0.46 26.97 3.54
C LEU A 212 0.41 27.72 2.52
N ARG A 213 1.69 27.43 2.44
CA ARG A 213 2.62 28.12 1.51
C ARG A 213 2.22 27.88 0.05
N ILE A 214 1.97 26.62 -0.32
CA ILE A 214 1.62 26.27 -1.69
C ILE A 214 0.22 26.77 -2.04
N GLY A 215 -0.74 26.64 -1.13
CA GLY A 215 -2.09 27.14 -1.34
C GLY A 215 -2.17 28.65 -1.46
N ALA A 216 -1.38 29.40 -0.68
CA ALA A 216 -1.27 30.86 -0.80
C ALA A 216 -0.64 31.26 -2.15
N LEU A 217 0.36 30.53 -2.63
CA LEU A 217 0.97 30.77 -3.96
C LEU A 217 -0.05 30.60 -5.10
N LEU A 218 -1.03 29.71 -4.92
CA LEU A 218 -2.06 29.35 -5.90
C LEU A 218 -3.41 30.03 -5.65
N GLU A 219 -3.48 30.91 -4.66
CA GLU A 219 -4.71 31.63 -4.26
C GLU A 219 -5.90 30.70 -3.94
N VAL A 220 -5.61 29.54 -3.30
CA VAL A 220 -6.63 28.56 -2.90
C VAL A 220 -7.32 29.03 -1.62
N GLU A 221 -8.63 29.18 -1.63
CA GLU A 221 -9.41 29.69 -0.48
C GLU A 221 -9.47 28.69 0.68
N GLU A 222 -9.56 27.40 0.38
CA GLU A 222 -9.73 26.30 1.34
C GLU A 222 -8.56 26.15 2.33
N ILE A 223 -7.43 26.82 2.10
CA ILE A 223 -6.29 26.78 3.04
C ILE A 223 -6.57 27.51 4.34
N ALA A 224 -7.56 28.39 4.40
CA ALA A 224 -7.84 29.21 5.59
C ALA A 224 -8.08 28.37 6.86
N ASP A 225 -8.64 27.18 6.73
CA ASP A 225 -8.95 26.28 7.84
C ASP A 225 -7.81 25.29 8.17
N ILE A 226 -6.75 25.20 7.37
CA ILE A 226 -5.61 24.29 7.62
C ILE A 226 -5.00 24.49 9.02
N PRO A 227 -4.73 25.70 9.53
CA PRO A 227 -4.15 25.89 10.86
C PRO A 227 -5.05 25.32 11.97
N LYS A 228 -6.36 25.51 11.85
CA LYS A 228 -7.36 25.00 12.80
C LYS A 228 -7.35 23.47 12.80
N HIS A 229 -7.45 22.85 11.62
CA HIS A 229 -7.43 21.39 11.49
C HIS A 229 -6.12 20.79 11.98
N SER A 230 -4.98 21.38 11.64
CA SER A 230 -3.66 20.95 12.08
C SER A 230 -3.51 20.98 13.60
N ALA A 231 -3.90 22.11 14.24
CA ALA A 231 -3.84 22.25 15.70
C ALA A 231 -4.74 21.21 16.39
N GLN A 232 -5.96 21.03 15.87
CA GLN A 232 -6.94 20.09 16.40
C GLN A 232 -6.49 18.64 16.27
N LEU A 233 -5.94 18.24 15.11
CA LEU A 233 -5.37 16.91 14.90
C LEU A 233 -4.27 16.59 15.91
N ARG A 234 -3.33 17.52 16.11
CA ARG A 234 -2.23 17.33 17.05
C ARG A 234 -2.73 17.17 18.48
N GLN A 235 -3.60 18.06 18.92
CA GLN A 235 -4.17 18.00 20.28
C GLN A 235 -4.93 16.69 20.49
N THR A 236 -5.78 16.32 19.53
CA THR A 236 -6.61 15.12 19.63
C THR A 236 -5.77 13.83 19.63
N LEU A 237 -4.70 13.76 18.83
CA LEU A 237 -3.77 12.60 18.85
C LEU A 237 -3.07 12.46 20.20
N GLN A 238 -2.63 13.58 20.81
CA GLN A 238 -2.04 13.58 22.16
C GLN A 238 -3.05 13.11 23.21
N ASP A 239 -4.28 13.61 23.15
CA ASP A 239 -5.35 13.21 24.05
C ASP A 239 -5.69 11.73 23.89
N LEU A 240 -5.78 11.21 22.65
CA LEU A 240 -6.01 9.80 22.37
C LEU A 240 -4.87 8.93 22.90
N ALA A 241 -3.61 9.32 22.67
CA ALA A 241 -2.46 8.58 23.21
C ALA A 241 -2.52 8.51 24.74
N ARG A 242 -2.86 9.62 25.42
CA ARG A 242 -3.02 9.69 26.88
C ARG A 242 -4.17 8.79 27.34
N ILE A 243 -5.36 8.87 26.73
CA ILE A 243 -6.52 8.05 27.10
C ILE A 243 -6.20 6.55 26.91
N VAL A 244 -5.56 6.17 25.80
CA VAL A 244 -5.14 4.77 25.56
C VAL A 244 -4.18 4.31 26.66
N MET A 245 -3.23 5.14 27.08
CA MET A 245 -2.30 4.80 28.15
C MET A 245 -2.98 4.77 29.54
N ASP A 246 -3.97 5.60 29.79
CA ASP A 246 -4.75 5.58 31.03
C ASP A 246 -5.61 4.31 31.13
N VAL A 247 -6.25 3.90 30.02
CA VAL A 247 -7.14 2.71 29.99
C VAL A 247 -6.36 1.41 29.90
N TYR A 248 -5.37 1.34 29.02
CA TYR A 248 -4.69 0.09 28.64
C TYR A 248 -3.21 0.03 29.03
N GLY A 249 -2.63 1.10 29.57
CA GLY A 249 -1.20 1.21 29.81
C GLY A 249 -0.65 0.15 30.76
N ALA A 250 -1.41 -0.27 31.78
CA ALA A 250 -1.01 -1.33 32.70
C ALA A 250 -0.86 -2.68 31.95
N GLN A 251 -1.82 -3.01 31.06
CA GLN A 251 -1.79 -4.24 30.28
C GLN A 251 -0.66 -4.22 29.22
N LEU A 252 -0.49 -3.07 28.54
CA LEU A 252 0.55 -2.91 27.53
C LEU A 252 1.95 -3.01 28.13
N LYS A 253 2.21 -2.36 29.28
CA LYS A 253 3.52 -2.37 29.94
C LYS A 253 3.86 -3.71 30.59
N SER A 254 2.88 -4.56 30.90
CA SER A 254 3.11 -5.87 31.53
C SER A 254 3.53 -6.96 30.53
N GLN A 255 3.45 -6.71 29.24
CA GLN A 255 3.80 -7.69 28.20
C GLN A 255 5.29 -7.63 27.85
N PRO A 256 5.99 -8.79 27.76
CA PRO A 256 7.38 -8.81 27.35
C PRO A 256 7.51 -8.46 25.86
N SER A 257 8.45 -7.57 25.53
CA SER A 257 8.70 -7.10 24.15
C SER A 257 9.51 -8.08 23.27
N ALA A 258 9.87 -9.25 23.79
CA ALA A 258 10.77 -10.21 23.11
C ALA A 258 10.20 -10.77 21.76
N TRP A 259 8.89 -10.69 21.55
CA TRP A 259 8.20 -11.29 20.39
C TRP A 259 7.39 -10.28 19.59
N GLY A 260 7.73 -9.00 19.68
CA GLY A 260 7.04 -7.91 18.99
C GLY A 260 6.43 -6.88 19.93
N PRO A 261 5.69 -5.88 19.40
CA PRO A 261 5.07 -4.84 20.21
C PRO A 261 4.04 -5.40 21.18
N ALA A 262 4.00 -4.83 22.38
CA ALA A 262 2.94 -5.12 23.33
C ALA A 262 1.57 -4.77 22.70
N ARG A 263 0.58 -5.64 22.89
CA ARG A 263 -0.72 -5.53 22.22
C ARG A 263 -1.87 -5.72 23.19
N VAL A 264 -2.87 -4.84 23.09
CA VAL A 264 -4.15 -5.02 23.79
C VAL A 264 -5.29 -5.00 22.76
N ARG A 265 -6.15 -6.02 22.82
CA ARG A 265 -7.35 -6.10 21.96
C ARG A 265 -8.51 -5.43 22.64
N VAL A 266 -9.34 -4.74 21.86
CA VAL A 266 -10.60 -4.17 22.33
C VAL A 266 -11.65 -5.30 22.32
N PRO A 267 -12.18 -5.68 23.49
CA PRO A 267 -13.15 -6.78 23.56
C PRO A 267 -14.40 -6.47 22.71
N ARG A 268 -14.84 -7.42 21.92
CA ARG A 268 -16.01 -7.33 21.02
C ARG A 268 -15.97 -6.17 20.01
N GLY A 269 -14.82 -5.47 19.87
CA GLY A 269 -14.73 -4.25 19.06
C GLY A 269 -15.45 -3.04 19.68
N GLU A 270 -15.89 -3.12 20.93
CA GLU A 270 -16.56 -2.03 21.66
C GLU A 270 -15.53 -1.11 22.27
N LEU A 271 -15.39 0.09 21.71
CA LEU A 271 -14.44 1.10 22.22
C LEU A 271 -14.88 1.63 23.59
N PRO A 272 -13.93 1.91 24.49
CA PRO A 272 -14.23 2.73 25.67
C PRO A 272 -14.87 4.06 25.28
N GLU A 273 -15.90 4.49 26.00
CA GLU A 273 -16.66 5.70 25.72
C GLU A 273 -15.78 6.95 25.59
N GLN A 274 -14.70 7.01 26.40
CA GLN A 274 -13.75 8.12 26.41
C GLN A 274 -13.00 8.30 25.08
N LEU A 275 -12.92 7.27 24.23
CA LEU A 275 -12.25 7.32 22.93
C LEU A 275 -13.17 7.77 21.79
N ILE A 276 -14.49 7.63 21.93
CA ILE A 276 -15.44 7.85 20.83
C ILE A 276 -15.43 9.30 20.37
N ALA A 277 -15.64 10.26 21.28
CA ALA A 277 -15.69 11.67 20.94
C ALA A 277 -14.36 12.21 20.37
N PRO A 278 -13.18 11.91 20.96
CA PRO A 278 -11.90 12.30 20.38
C PRO A 278 -11.64 11.67 19.00
N LEU A 279 -12.01 10.41 18.76
CA LEU A 279 -11.87 9.79 17.44
C LEU A 279 -12.77 10.45 16.40
N GLY A 280 -14.01 10.81 16.76
CA GLY A 280 -14.91 11.55 15.88
C GLY A 280 -14.34 12.93 15.49
N LEU A 281 -13.77 13.64 16.45
CA LEU A 281 -13.12 14.92 16.22
C LEU A 281 -11.86 14.77 15.34
N LEU A 282 -11.08 13.73 15.56
CA LEU A 282 -9.92 13.39 14.75
C LEU A 282 -10.32 13.14 13.28
N ALA A 283 -11.35 12.32 13.05
CA ALA A 283 -11.84 12.01 11.71
C ALA A 283 -12.32 13.27 10.98
N ALA A 284 -13.15 14.10 11.63
CA ALA A 284 -13.66 15.33 11.04
C ALA A 284 -12.55 16.34 10.71
N SER A 285 -11.55 16.48 11.61
CA SER A 285 -10.43 17.40 11.37
C SER A 285 -9.50 16.89 10.26
N ALA A 286 -9.31 15.56 10.17
CA ALA A 286 -8.53 14.95 9.09
C ALA A 286 -9.23 15.14 7.74
N GLU A 287 -10.55 14.94 7.68
CA GLU A 287 -11.33 15.13 6.45
C GLU A 287 -11.25 16.58 5.96
N GLY A 288 -11.48 17.57 6.83
CA GLY A 288 -11.38 18.97 6.45
C GLY A 288 -9.98 19.36 5.97
N PHE A 289 -8.92 18.80 6.57
CA PHE A 289 -7.56 19.05 6.08
C PHE A 289 -7.31 18.35 4.74
N LEU A 290 -7.80 17.12 4.53
CA LEU A 290 -7.71 16.43 3.25
C LEU A 290 -8.43 17.19 2.13
N ASP A 291 -9.57 17.80 2.40
CA ASP A 291 -10.29 18.61 1.41
C ASP A 291 -9.48 19.82 0.96
N ALA A 292 -8.84 20.52 1.90
CA ALA A 292 -7.90 21.59 1.55
C ALA A 292 -6.73 21.11 0.70
N LEU A 293 -6.13 19.94 1.03
CA LEU A 293 -5.06 19.37 0.23
C LEU A 293 -5.52 18.92 -1.18
N ARG A 294 -6.75 18.44 -1.29
CA ARG A 294 -7.37 18.11 -2.60
C ARG A 294 -7.57 19.35 -3.45
N ALA A 295 -8.01 20.45 -2.86
CA ALA A 295 -8.14 21.75 -3.54
C ALA A 295 -6.78 22.24 -4.06
N ILE A 296 -5.74 22.22 -3.22
CA ILE A 296 -4.38 22.60 -3.62
C ILE A 296 -3.88 21.67 -4.75
N SER A 297 -4.08 20.37 -4.62
CA SER A 297 -3.66 19.39 -5.65
C SER A 297 -4.37 19.61 -6.99
N LYS A 298 -5.65 20.02 -6.94
CA LYS A 298 -6.44 20.37 -8.14
C LYS A 298 -5.90 21.65 -8.77
N ALA A 299 -5.59 22.68 -7.99
CA ALA A 299 -5.01 23.94 -8.46
C ALA A 299 -3.62 23.71 -9.09
N LEU A 300 -2.73 22.95 -8.44
CA LEU A 300 -1.44 22.59 -8.99
C LEU A 300 -1.55 21.90 -10.36
N ARG A 301 -2.47 20.95 -10.49
CA ARG A 301 -2.70 20.27 -11.77
C ARG A 301 -3.25 21.20 -12.88
N ALA A 302 -4.06 22.18 -12.51
CA ALA A 302 -4.53 23.19 -13.44
C ALA A 302 -3.37 24.07 -13.91
N GLU A 303 -2.58 24.58 -12.98
CA GLU A 303 -1.42 25.43 -13.25
C GLU A 303 -0.35 24.73 -14.12
N MET A 304 -0.07 23.44 -13.86
CA MET A 304 0.83 22.64 -14.70
C MET A 304 0.33 22.46 -16.14
N ARG A 305 -0.98 22.51 -16.38
CA ARG A 305 -1.55 22.47 -17.75
C ARG A 305 -1.40 23.80 -18.45
N ASP A 306 -1.60 24.89 -17.70
CA ASP A 306 -1.65 26.25 -18.24
C ASP A 306 -0.25 26.83 -18.42
N LYS A 307 0.73 26.37 -17.60
CA LYS A 307 2.13 26.80 -17.61
C LYS A 307 3.11 25.62 -17.76
N PRO A 308 3.24 25.05 -18.96
CA PRO A 308 4.14 23.89 -19.19
C PRO A 308 5.62 24.18 -18.84
N ASP A 309 6.07 25.44 -19.00
CA ASP A 309 7.45 25.87 -18.70
C ASP A 309 7.76 25.80 -17.21
N GLU A 310 6.76 25.94 -16.33
CA GLU A 310 6.92 25.82 -14.88
C GLU A 310 6.61 24.40 -14.36
N ALA A 311 6.31 23.44 -15.24
CA ALA A 311 5.85 22.10 -14.85
C ALA A 311 6.82 21.38 -13.91
N LYS A 312 8.16 21.58 -14.06
CA LYS A 312 9.18 20.99 -13.17
C LYS A 312 9.02 21.49 -11.73
N ARG A 313 8.92 22.81 -11.54
CA ARG A 313 8.74 23.45 -10.24
C ARG A 313 7.41 23.04 -9.61
N LEU A 314 6.30 23.13 -10.36
CA LEU A 314 4.98 22.75 -9.88
C LEU A 314 4.86 21.25 -9.54
N SER A 315 5.58 20.38 -10.26
CA SER A 315 5.69 18.96 -9.94
C SER A 315 6.38 18.72 -8.59
N THR A 316 7.41 19.51 -8.29
CA THR A 316 8.10 19.43 -7.00
C THR A 316 7.17 19.83 -5.85
N LEU A 317 6.43 20.92 -6.00
CA LEU A 317 5.43 21.36 -5.02
C LEU A 317 4.33 20.30 -4.83
N TYR A 318 3.87 19.68 -5.91
CA TYR A 318 2.89 18.59 -5.84
C TYR A 318 3.44 17.38 -5.06
N ALA A 319 4.68 16.99 -5.33
CA ALA A 319 5.33 15.89 -4.64
C ALA A 319 5.50 16.16 -3.14
N GLN A 320 5.80 17.40 -2.74
CA GLN A 320 5.92 17.80 -1.34
C GLN A 320 4.64 17.56 -0.52
N ILE A 321 3.47 17.81 -1.10
CA ILE A 321 2.18 17.51 -0.46
C ILE A 321 1.91 16.00 -0.52
N GLY A 322 2.07 15.40 -1.69
CA GLY A 322 1.74 14.01 -1.95
C GLY A 322 2.51 12.99 -1.10
N MET A 323 3.61 13.39 -0.51
CA MET A 323 4.40 12.49 0.35
C MET A 323 3.84 12.34 1.77
N LEU A 324 3.20 13.37 2.31
CA LEU A 324 2.64 13.36 3.66
C LEU A 324 1.13 13.13 3.67
N ALA A 325 0.43 13.44 2.58
CA ALA A 325 -1.01 13.24 2.45
C ALA A 325 -1.47 11.81 2.76
N PRO A 326 -0.78 10.73 2.32
CA PRO A 326 -1.18 9.36 2.63
C PRO A 326 -1.21 9.06 4.14
N ARG A 327 -0.34 9.68 4.94
CA ARG A 327 -0.38 9.53 6.41
C ARG A 327 -1.67 10.12 6.99
N LEU A 328 -2.15 11.22 6.42
CA LEU A 328 -3.41 11.83 6.84
C LEU A 328 -4.62 11.01 6.37
N GLU A 329 -4.55 10.44 5.16
CA GLU A 329 -5.57 9.53 4.63
C GLU A 329 -5.68 8.26 5.49
N GLU A 330 -4.54 7.65 5.85
CA GLU A 330 -4.49 6.46 6.72
C GLU A 330 -5.04 6.77 8.12
N LEU A 331 -4.67 7.92 8.68
CA LEU A 331 -5.19 8.39 9.97
C LEU A 331 -6.71 8.54 9.93
N HIS A 332 -7.25 9.19 8.90
CA HIS A 332 -8.69 9.36 8.69
C HIS A 332 -9.40 8.02 8.54
N ALA A 333 -8.91 7.15 7.67
CA ALA A 333 -9.47 5.82 7.43
C ALA A 333 -9.46 4.96 8.72
N THR A 334 -8.36 5.01 9.48
CA THR A 334 -8.24 4.29 10.76
C THR A 334 -9.24 4.80 11.78
N ALA A 335 -9.39 6.12 11.91
CA ALA A 335 -10.37 6.72 12.83
C ALA A 335 -11.80 6.32 12.45
N GLN A 336 -12.14 6.34 11.18
CA GLN A 336 -13.45 5.90 10.68
C GLN A 336 -13.72 4.42 10.98
N LEU A 337 -12.76 3.54 10.69
CA LEU A 337 -12.93 2.10 10.93
C LEU A 337 -13.00 1.77 12.43
N LEU A 338 -12.28 2.51 13.28
CA LEU A 338 -12.39 2.39 14.73
C LEU A 338 -13.77 2.80 15.24
N LEU A 339 -14.36 3.84 14.67
CA LEU A 339 -15.70 4.34 15.04
C LEU A 339 -16.83 3.50 14.44
N GLN A 340 -16.54 2.68 13.45
CA GLN A 340 -17.58 1.90 12.78
C GLN A 340 -18.21 0.90 13.74
N ASP A 341 -19.50 1.03 13.96
CA ASP A 341 -20.31 0.06 14.66
C ASP A 341 -20.67 -1.11 13.72
N ALA A 342 -20.70 -2.31 14.28
CA ALA A 342 -21.20 -3.45 13.55
C ALA A 342 -22.71 -3.36 13.39
N PRO A 343 -23.27 -3.57 12.18
CA PRO A 343 -24.70 -3.78 12.03
C PRO A 343 -25.17 -4.94 12.91
N GLU A 344 -26.45 -4.92 13.32
CA GLU A 344 -27.02 -5.98 14.15
C GLU A 344 -26.84 -7.36 13.48
N GLY A 345 -26.26 -8.30 14.21
CA GLY A 345 -25.94 -9.65 13.70
C GLY A 345 -24.67 -9.75 12.82
N ALA A 346 -23.97 -8.64 12.55
CA ALA A 346 -22.69 -8.66 11.84
C ALA A 346 -21.49 -8.78 12.80
N VAL A 347 -20.37 -9.30 12.27
CA VAL A 347 -19.11 -9.39 13.03
C VAL A 347 -18.48 -7.99 13.08
N PRO A 348 -18.15 -7.46 14.29
CA PRO A 348 -17.51 -6.16 14.41
C PRO A 348 -16.07 -6.18 13.83
N ALA A 349 -15.54 -5.02 13.48
CA ALA A 349 -14.14 -4.90 13.15
C ALA A 349 -13.25 -5.24 14.34
N ALA A 350 -12.12 -5.90 14.09
CA ALA A 350 -11.08 -6.07 15.08
C ALA A 350 -10.43 -4.73 15.36
N LYS A 351 -10.35 -4.36 16.65
CA LYS A 351 -9.72 -3.12 17.11
C LYS A 351 -8.69 -3.45 18.18
N TRP A 352 -7.50 -2.86 18.09
CA TRP A 352 -6.46 -3.08 19.09
C TRP A 352 -5.48 -1.90 19.15
N PHE A 353 -4.75 -1.84 20.26
CA PHE A 353 -3.69 -0.87 20.46
C PHE A 353 -2.37 -1.58 20.67
N THR A 354 -1.29 -0.95 20.21
CA THR A 354 0.07 -1.46 20.43
C THR A 354 0.95 -0.39 21.07
N LEU A 355 1.94 -0.88 21.80
CA LEU A 355 2.99 -0.07 22.41
C LEU A 355 4.33 -0.63 22.00
N GLU A 356 5.14 0.21 21.38
CA GLU A 356 6.52 -0.08 20.98
C GLU A 356 7.46 0.88 21.69
N VAL A 357 8.67 0.43 21.95
CA VAL A 357 9.78 1.27 22.42
C VAL A 357 10.77 1.39 21.28
N ASP A 358 10.92 2.60 20.73
CA ASP A 358 11.84 2.92 19.65
C ASP A 358 12.91 3.88 20.16
N GLY A 359 14.04 3.31 20.62
CA GLY A 359 15.06 4.06 21.37
C GLY A 359 14.50 4.61 22.69
N ASP A 360 14.53 5.92 22.85
CA ASP A 360 14.00 6.62 24.03
C ASP A 360 12.50 7.00 23.88
N PHE A 361 11.87 6.67 22.75
CA PHE A 361 10.49 7.05 22.46
C PHE A 361 9.53 5.88 22.68
N ILE A 362 8.39 6.20 23.30
CA ILE A 362 7.24 5.31 23.40
C ILE A 362 6.30 5.63 22.26
N VAL A 363 6.05 4.64 21.41
CA VAL A 363 5.14 4.76 20.26
C VAL A 363 3.87 3.99 20.56
N VAL A 364 2.75 4.69 20.59
CA VAL A 364 1.41 4.12 20.75
C VAL A 364 0.73 4.16 19.39
N LYS A 365 0.23 3.01 18.93
CA LYS A 365 -0.53 2.91 17.68
C LYS A 365 -1.92 2.35 17.93
N ALA A 366 -2.88 2.86 17.19
CA ALA A 366 -4.22 2.31 17.09
C ALA A 366 -4.37 1.57 15.77
N HIS A 367 -5.06 0.44 15.79
CA HIS A 367 -5.25 -0.44 14.64
C HIS A 367 -6.70 -0.86 14.51
N ALA A 368 -7.17 -1.02 13.28
CA ALA A 368 -8.44 -1.61 12.98
C ALA A 368 -8.36 -2.48 11.71
N SER A 369 -9.12 -3.57 11.69
CA SER A 369 -9.20 -4.48 10.54
C SER A 369 -10.55 -5.16 10.50
N PRO A 370 -11.15 -5.44 9.34
CA PRO A 370 -12.23 -6.40 9.25
C PRO A 370 -11.79 -7.75 9.86
N ILE A 371 -12.66 -8.43 10.58
CA ILE A 371 -12.37 -9.80 11.07
C ILE A 371 -12.58 -10.81 9.96
N LEU A 372 -13.62 -10.60 9.16
CA LEU A 372 -13.94 -11.43 8.01
C LEU A 372 -13.83 -10.59 6.74
N PRO A 373 -12.90 -10.90 5.85
CA PRO A 373 -12.72 -10.12 4.61
C PRO A 373 -13.86 -10.35 3.62
N GLY A 374 -14.65 -11.40 3.80
CA GLY A 374 -15.70 -11.81 2.87
C GLY A 374 -16.74 -10.74 2.57
N THR A 375 -17.19 -9.96 3.56
CA THR A 375 -18.12 -8.85 3.33
C THR A 375 -17.49 -7.76 2.48
N THR A 376 -16.24 -7.41 2.77
CA THR A 376 -15.50 -6.38 2.02
C THR A 376 -15.21 -6.85 0.60
N LEU A 377 -14.79 -8.12 0.43
CA LEU A 377 -14.60 -8.72 -0.89
C LEU A 377 -15.91 -8.75 -1.69
N ARG A 378 -17.04 -9.07 -1.06
CA ARG A 378 -18.37 -9.05 -1.70
C ARG A 378 -18.70 -7.65 -2.22
N ASN A 379 -18.51 -6.63 -1.38
CA ASN A 379 -18.91 -5.27 -1.71
C ASN A 379 -18.00 -4.61 -2.74
N HIS A 380 -16.72 -4.92 -2.75
CA HIS A 380 -15.73 -4.21 -3.58
C HIS A 380 -15.19 -5.03 -4.75
N LEU A 381 -15.01 -6.35 -4.60
CA LEU A 381 -14.47 -7.20 -5.64
C LEU A 381 -15.60 -7.89 -6.44
N TRP A 382 -16.44 -8.68 -5.77
CA TRP A 382 -17.41 -9.50 -6.48
C TRP A 382 -18.53 -8.68 -7.12
N SER A 383 -18.90 -7.55 -6.54
CA SER A 383 -19.86 -6.61 -7.15
C SER A 383 -19.36 -5.96 -8.44
N ALA A 384 -18.05 -5.92 -8.65
CA ALA A 384 -17.42 -5.28 -9.81
C ALA A 384 -17.01 -6.27 -10.91
N VAL A 385 -17.00 -7.57 -10.63
CA VAL A 385 -16.47 -8.60 -11.53
C VAL A 385 -17.58 -9.20 -12.38
N ARG A 386 -17.34 -9.32 -13.69
CA ARG A 386 -18.27 -9.96 -14.63
C ARG A 386 -18.37 -11.48 -14.40
N GLY A 387 -17.25 -12.12 -14.05
CA GLY A 387 -17.15 -13.53 -13.77
C GLY A 387 -15.77 -13.89 -13.26
N ALA A 388 -15.66 -14.89 -12.41
CA ALA A 388 -14.41 -15.29 -11.79
C ALA A 388 -14.25 -16.81 -11.75
N VAL A 389 -13.00 -17.25 -11.82
CA VAL A 389 -12.55 -18.62 -11.55
C VAL A 389 -11.53 -18.54 -10.42
N LEU A 390 -11.79 -19.27 -9.33
CA LEU A 390 -10.88 -19.38 -8.20
C LEU A 390 -10.30 -20.79 -8.20
N THR A 391 -8.99 -20.89 -8.19
CA THR A 391 -8.28 -22.17 -8.22
C THR A 391 -7.18 -22.22 -7.15
N SER A 392 -7.05 -23.36 -6.51
CA SER A 392 -5.95 -23.70 -5.61
C SER A 392 -5.99 -25.19 -5.26
N ALA A 393 -4.91 -25.71 -4.76
CA ALA A 393 -4.83 -27.07 -4.21
C ALA A 393 -5.53 -27.20 -2.84
N THR A 394 -5.85 -26.09 -2.14
CA THR A 394 -6.21 -26.08 -0.72
C THR A 394 -7.44 -25.20 -0.41
N LEU A 395 -8.47 -25.21 -1.27
CA LEU A 395 -9.71 -24.46 -1.02
C LEU A 395 -10.66 -25.19 -0.07
N THR A 396 -10.45 -26.48 0.16
CA THR A 396 -11.29 -27.26 1.06
C THR A 396 -10.69 -27.33 2.46
N SER A 397 -11.55 -27.28 3.46
CA SER A 397 -11.24 -27.57 4.86
C SER A 397 -12.09 -28.74 5.34
N CYS A 398 -11.46 -29.84 5.79
CA CYS A 398 -12.14 -31.08 6.17
C CYS A 398 -13.06 -31.63 5.06
N GLY A 399 -12.69 -31.45 3.79
CA GLY A 399 -13.46 -31.91 2.63
C GLY A 399 -14.62 -31.00 2.21
N HIS A 400 -14.76 -29.80 2.79
CA HIS A 400 -15.83 -28.84 2.50
C HIS A 400 -15.28 -27.47 2.07
N PHE A 401 -15.97 -26.79 1.15
CA PHE A 401 -15.63 -25.45 0.69
C PHE A 401 -16.17 -24.33 1.59
N ASP A 402 -17.06 -24.63 2.53
CA ASP A 402 -17.84 -23.64 3.30
C ASP A 402 -16.96 -22.58 4.00
N PHE A 403 -15.83 -23.00 4.56
CA PHE A 403 -14.91 -22.10 5.23
C PHE A 403 -14.34 -21.06 4.25
N PHE A 404 -13.78 -21.53 3.13
CA PHE A 404 -13.23 -20.65 2.10
C PHE A 404 -14.30 -19.74 1.50
N LEU A 405 -15.50 -20.26 1.19
CA LEU A 405 -16.59 -19.46 0.63
C LEU A 405 -17.02 -18.33 1.58
N ARG A 406 -17.03 -18.56 2.90
CA ARG A 406 -17.31 -17.51 3.89
C ARG A 406 -16.22 -16.44 3.90
N GLU A 407 -14.96 -16.85 3.97
CA GLU A 407 -13.80 -15.95 3.99
C GLU A 407 -13.66 -15.16 2.69
N ALA A 408 -13.92 -15.80 1.55
CA ALA A 408 -13.93 -15.18 0.24
C ALA A 408 -15.17 -14.33 -0.06
N GLY A 409 -16.22 -14.37 0.79
CA GLY A 409 -17.45 -13.61 0.58
C GLY A 409 -18.40 -14.21 -0.46
N LEU A 410 -18.26 -15.48 -0.77
CA LEU A 410 -19.07 -16.20 -1.77
C LEU A 410 -20.10 -17.15 -1.15
N HIS A 411 -20.12 -17.29 0.18
CA HIS A 411 -21.10 -18.14 0.87
C HIS A 411 -22.52 -17.61 0.65
N GLY A 412 -23.42 -18.51 0.24
CA GLY A 412 -24.82 -18.18 -0.05
C GLY A 412 -25.04 -17.47 -1.38
N ASP A 413 -24.04 -17.36 -2.24
CA ASP A 413 -24.17 -16.88 -3.61
C ASP A 413 -24.60 -18.04 -4.52
N GLU A 414 -25.82 -17.95 -5.08
CA GLU A 414 -26.39 -19.00 -5.94
C GLU A 414 -25.62 -19.16 -7.27
N ALA A 415 -24.87 -18.13 -7.68
CA ALA A 415 -24.04 -18.17 -8.87
C ALA A 415 -22.68 -18.87 -8.64
N ALA A 416 -22.27 -19.05 -7.38
CA ALA A 416 -21.02 -19.71 -7.04
C ALA A 416 -21.16 -21.23 -7.09
N THR A 417 -20.37 -21.88 -7.95
CA THR A 417 -20.29 -23.33 -8.06
C THR A 417 -18.92 -23.83 -7.63
N THR A 418 -18.88 -25.00 -7.02
CA THR A 418 -17.64 -25.63 -6.56
C THR A 418 -17.34 -26.88 -7.34
N LEU A 419 -16.06 -27.11 -7.65
CA LEU A 419 -15.60 -28.30 -8.34
C LEU A 419 -14.32 -28.82 -7.66
N GLU A 420 -14.30 -30.10 -7.34
CA GLU A 420 -13.13 -30.80 -6.88
C GLU A 420 -12.56 -31.66 -8.01
N VAL A 421 -11.28 -31.47 -8.32
CA VAL A 421 -10.55 -32.26 -9.32
C VAL A 421 -9.59 -33.19 -8.58
N PRO A 422 -9.67 -34.51 -8.78
CA PRO A 422 -8.78 -35.44 -8.11
C PRO A 422 -7.31 -35.23 -8.54
N SER A 423 -6.39 -35.40 -7.59
CA SER A 423 -4.97 -35.29 -7.87
C SER A 423 -4.52 -36.38 -8.87
N PRO A 424 -3.74 -36.01 -9.91
CA PRO A 424 -3.16 -37.00 -10.83
C PRO A 424 -2.02 -37.80 -10.22
N PHE A 425 -1.52 -37.41 -9.03
CA PHE A 425 -0.40 -38.04 -8.38
C PHE A 425 -0.83 -39.28 -7.58
N ASN A 426 -0.13 -40.40 -7.76
CA ASN A 426 -0.29 -41.58 -6.92
C ASN A 426 0.63 -41.45 -5.69
N TYR A 427 0.15 -40.81 -4.64
CA TYR A 427 0.95 -40.57 -3.42
C TYR A 427 1.40 -41.83 -2.73
N ALA A 428 0.64 -42.92 -2.81
CA ALA A 428 1.05 -44.23 -2.26
C ALA A 428 2.27 -44.84 -2.96
N ALA A 429 2.44 -44.56 -4.24
CA ALA A 429 3.56 -45.06 -5.02
C ALA A 429 4.73 -44.04 -5.10
N GLN A 430 4.46 -42.77 -4.99
CA GLN A 430 5.43 -41.68 -5.21
C GLN A 430 5.89 -41.00 -3.90
N GLY A 431 5.20 -41.24 -2.79
CA GLY A 431 5.52 -40.66 -1.50
C GLY A 431 6.05 -41.68 -0.50
N THR A 432 6.98 -41.25 0.36
CA THR A 432 7.43 -42.03 1.52
C THR A 432 7.24 -41.21 2.76
N LEU A 433 6.40 -41.70 3.67
CA LEU A 433 6.22 -41.07 5.00
C LEU A 433 7.26 -41.67 5.96
N ILE A 434 8.14 -40.86 6.49
CA ILE A 434 9.08 -41.23 7.53
C ILE A 434 8.60 -40.60 8.86
N ALA A 435 8.13 -41.46 9.76
CA ALA A 435 7.81 -41.03 11.11
C ALA A 435 9.06 -41.23 12.01
N ALA A 436 9.67 -40.12 12.43
CA ALA A 436 10.78 -40.18 13.38
C ALA A 436 10.26 -40.46 14.79
N GLU A 437 10.86 -41.41 15.50
CA GLU A 437 10.62 -41.59 16.92
C GLU A 437 11.31 -40.45 17.68
N THR A 438 10.52 -39.52 18.18
CA THR A 438 11.00 -38.44 19.05
C THR A 438 10.61 -38.74 20.49
N ARG A 439 11.54 -38.46 21.44
CA ARG A 439 11.18 -38.47 22.83
C ARG A 439 10.22 -37.33 23.12
N ALA A 440 9.09 -37.63 23.71
CA ALA A 440 8.23 -36.62 24.32
C ALA A 440 8.92 -36.20 25.62
N ASP A 441 9.50 -35.01 25.64
CA ASP A 441 9.94 -34.33 26.87
C ASP A 441 8.82 -33.44 27.36
#